data_fc1b114b5de7c484b8bca7f697b59da7
#
_entry.id   fc1b114b5de7c484b8bca7f697b59da7
#
_cell.length_a   1.000
_cell.length_b   1.000
_cell.length_c   1.000
_cell.angle_alpha   90.00
_cell.angle_beta   90.00
_cell.angle_gamma   90.00
#
_symmetry.space_group_name_H-M   'P 1'
#
loop_
_entity.id
_entity.type
_entity.pdbx_description
1 polymer ?
#
loop_
_entity_poly.entity_id
_entity_poly.type
_entity_poly.pdbx_seq_one_letter_code
_entity_poly.pdbx_strand_id
1 'polypeptide(L)'
;MDKLIEIDKITAAYGSKVVLKDVSLTVWKDDFLGIIGPNGGGKTTLLKVILGLLQPVSGSIRFYQDGVPVSSLRIGYLPQLNNIDRKFPISVWEVVASGLAAEKPRFRSYTEAQKLRIDEVIRQMGLEELYTRSIGELSGGQLQRVLLGRSIVSRPQLLILDEPNSYVDKRFESRFYKLLEEINKESAI
;
A
#
# COMPACT_ATOMS: atom_id res chain seq x y z
N MET A 1 12.92 19.53 4.76
CA MET A 1 12.21 18.32 4.29
C MET A 1 12.57 17.21 5.26
N ASP A 2 11.56 16.52 5.79
CA ASP A 2 11.79 15.44 6.77
C ASP A 2 11.98 14.13 6.03
N LYS A 3 13.12 13.47 6.30
CA LYS A 3 13.40 12.15 5.75
C LYS A 3 12.40 11.14 6.31
N LEU A 4 11.85 10.29 5.46
CA LEU A 4 10.93 9.23 5.84
C LEU A 4 11.60 7.85 5.76
N ILE A 5 12.33 7.58 4.66
CA ILE A 5 13.08 6.33 4.47
C ILE A 5 14.47 6.64 3.93
N GLU A 6 15.44 5.89 4.40
CA GLU A 6 16.80 5.85 3.87
C GLU A 6 17.17 4.40 3.56
N ILE A 7 17.44 4.13 2.31
CA ILE A 7 17.95 2.86 1.79
C ILE A 7 19.41 3.07 1.43
N ASP A 8 20.31 2.28 2.02
CA ASP A 8 21.74 2.38 1.79
C ASP A 8 22.30 1.06 1.27
N LYS A 9 22.73 1.06 0.01
CA LYS A 9 23.43 -0.04 -0.69
C LYS A 9 22.75 -1.42 -0.54
N ILE A 10 21.44 -1.45 -0.67
CA ILE A 10 20.66 -2.68 -0.57
C ILE A 10 21.01 -3.62 -1.74
N THR A 11 21.39 -4.84 -1.40
CA THR A 11 21.47 -5.98 -2.31
C THR A 11 20.43 -7.01 -1.89
N ALA A 12 19.58 -7.47 -2.82
CA ALA A 12 18.56 -8.47 -2.53
C ALA A 12 18.57 -9.59 -3.57
N ALA A 13 18.31 -10.82 -3.13
CA ALA A 13 18.36 -12.02 -3.95
C ALA A 13 17.23 -13.00 -3.61
N TYR A 14 16.87 -13.84 -4.58
CA TYR A 14 16.06 -15.03 -4.39
C TYR A 14 16.95 -16.27 -4.63
N GLY A 15 17.29 -16.96 -3.54
CA GLY A 15 18.31 -18.02 -3.58
C GLY A 15 19.66 -17.46 -4.06
N SER A 16 20.21 -18.01 -5.12
CA SER A 16 21.48 -17.55 -5.69
C SER A 16 21.34 -16.41 -6.70
N LYS A 17 20.10 -16.04 -7.09
CA LYS A 17 19.85 -15.01 -8.10
C LYS A 17 19.75 -13.63 -7.45
N VAL A 18 20.77 -12.79 -7.63
CA VAL A 18 20.75 -11.38 -7.25
C VAL A 18 19.79 -10.62 -8.18
N VAL A 19 18.85 -9.86 -7.60
CA VAL A 19 17.83 -9.06 -8.31
C VAL A 19 18.07 -7.57 -8.11
N LEU A 20 18.47 -7.15 -6.91
CA LEU A 20 18.89 -5.77 -6.62
C LEU A 20 20.35 -5.78 -6.20
N LYS A 21 21.13 -4.82 -6.70
CA LYS A 21 22.54 -4.69 -6.37
C LYS A 21 22.87 -3.24 -6.06
N ASP A 22 23.37 -2.99 -4.84
CA ASP A 22 23.85 -1.69 -4.34
C ASP A 22 22.84 -0.54 -4.55
N VAL A 23 21.56 -0.80 -4.32
CA VAL A 23 20.50 0.21 -4.48
C VAL A 23 20.49 1.14 -3.29
N SER A 24 20.61 2.46 -3.54
CA SER A 24 20.45 3.50 -2.53
C SER A 24 19.35 4.47 -2.96
N LEU A 25 18.50 4.85 -2.01
CA LEU A 25 17.35 5.73 -2.22
C LEU A 25 16.99 6.44 -0.92
N THR A 26 16.63 7.71 -1.00
CA THR A 26 16.01 8.44 0.11
C THR A 26 14.60 8.85 -0.31
N VAL A 27 13.63 8.63 0.57
CA VAL A 27 12.24 9.09 0.42
C VAL A 27 11.96 10.13 1.49
N TRP A 28 11.38 11.27 1.08
CA TRP A 28 11.01 12.37 1.95
C TRP A 28 9.50 12.35 2.21
N LYS A 29 9.04 13.04 3.24
CA LYS A 29 7.65 12.99 3.73
C LYS A 29 6.60 13.34 2.66
N ASP A 30 6.93 14.28 1.75
CA ASP A 30 5.98 14.80 0.77
C ASP A 30 6.30 14.33 -0.67
N ASP A 31 7.18 13.30 -0.80
CA ASP A 31 7.56 12.77 -2.10
C ASP A 31 6.39 12.07 -2.80
N PHE A 32 6.30 12.31 -4.11
CA PHE A 32 5.55 11.47 -5.04
C PHE A 32 6.56 10.82 -6.00
N LEU A 33 6.94 9.58 -5.69
CA LEU A 33 8.07 8.91 -6.32
C LEU A 33 7.64 7.82 -7.29
N GLY A 34 8.01 7.95 -8.55
CA GLY A 34 7.81 6.91 -9.59
C GLY A 34 9.04 6.04 -9.78
N ILE A 35 8.92 4.71 -9.58
CA ILE A 35 9.95 3.73 -9.88
C ILE A 35 9.70 3.14 -11.25
N ILE A 36 10.54 3.48 -12.23
CA ILE A 36 10.39 3.09 -13.64
C ILE A 36 11.48 2.07 -14.01
N GLY A 37 11.11 1.10 -14.83
CA GLY A 37 12.05 0.09 -15.34
C GLY A 37 11.34 -1.08 -16.01
N PRO A 38 12.06 -1.97 -16.70
CA PRO A 38 11.50 -3.11 -17.41
C PRO A 38 10.84 -4.11 -16.46
N ASN A 39 9.97 -4.97 -17.01
CA ASN A 39 9.43 -6.10 -16.25
C ASN A 39 10.58 -7.04 -15.84
N GLY A 40 10.55 -7.49 -14.59
CA GLY A 40 11.65 -8.27 -14.00
C GLY A 40 12.85 -7.42 -13.54
N GLY A 41 12.83 -6.09 -13.70
CA GLY A 41 13.91 -5.17 -13.28
C GLY A 41 14.03 -4.94 -11.77
N GLY A 42 13.33 -5.70 -10.94
CA GLY A 42 13.47 -5.62 -9.48
C GLY A 42 12.55 -4.64 -8.77
N LYS A 43 11.63 -3.94 -9.46
CA LYS A 43 10.70 -2.96 -8.87
C LYS A 43 9.93 -3.55 -7.68
N THR A 44 9.17 -4.61 -7.90
CA THR A 44 8.42 -5.32 -6.84
C THR A 44 9.35 -5.90 -5.75
N THR A 45 10.58 -6.27 -6.12
CA THR A 45 11.59 -6.75 -5.14
C THR A 45 11.99 -5.63 -4.19
N LEU A 46 12.22 -4.41 -4.70
CA LEU A 46 12.51 -3.24 -3.86
C LEU A 46 11.33 -2.93 -2.92
N LEU A 47 10.10 -2.94 -3.45
CA LEU A 47 8.91 -2.75 -2.61
C LEU A 47 8.81 -3.80 -1.51
N LYS A 48 9.08 -5.09 -1.81
CA LYS A 48 9.08 -6.17 -0.80
C LYS A 48 10.14 -5.97 0.26
N VAL A 49 11.32 -5.44 -0.09
CA VAL A 49 12.37 -5.13 0.87
C VAL A 49 11.93 -3.96 1.78
N ILE A 50 11.34 -2.90 1.24
CA ILE A 50 10.78 -1.77 2.02
C ILE A 50 9.67 -2.25 2.97
N LEU A 51 8.81 -3.15 2.51
CA LEU A 51 7.71 -3.73 3.29
C LEU A 51 8.18 -4.75 4.34
N GLY A 52 9.50 -5.10 4.38
CA GLY A 52 10.04 -6.13 5.28
C GLY A 52 9.63 -7.57 4.89
N LEU A 53 9.05 -7.75 3.68
CA LEU A 53 8.64 -9.06 3.15
C LEU A 53 9.79 -9.86 2.55
N LEU A 54 10.92 -9.20 2.27
CA LEU A 54 12.16 -9.80 1.81
C LEU A 54 13.32 -9.15 2.56
N GLN A 55 14.13 -9.98 3.22
CA GLN A 55 15.33 -9.50 3.89
C GLN A 55 16.43 -9.25 2.87
N PRO A 56 17.13 -8.10 2.89
CA PRO A 56 18.27 -7.84 2.02
C PRO A 56 19.46 -8.75 2.41
N VAL A 57 20.28 -9.09 1.42
CA VAL A 57 21.53 -9.82 1.62
C VAL A 57 22.60 -8.90 2.24
N SER A 58 22.59 -7.61 1.87
CA SER A 58 23.47 -6.58 2.40
C SER A 58 22.81 -5.20 2.29
N GLY A 59 23.41 -4.21 2.94
CA GLY A 59 22.87 -2.85 3.04
C GLY A 59 21.90 -2.70 4.20
N SER A 60 21.27 -1.53 4.31
CA SER A 60 20.34 -1.23 5.40
C SER A 60 19.17 -0.37 4.95
N ILE A 61 18.03 -0.53 5.65
CA ILE A 61 16.87 0.38 5.56
C ILE A 61 16.67 1.00 6.94
N ARG A 62 16.49 2.32 6.95
CA ARG A 62 16.14 3.08 8.15
C ARG A 62 14.87 3.86 7.90
N PHE A 63 13.99 3.86 8.89
CA PHE A 63 12.76 4.63 8.88
C PHE A 63 12.87 5.79 9.85
N TYR A 64 12.20 6.90 9.52
CA TYR A 64 12.24 8.12 10.32
C TYR A 64 10.82 8.66 10.47
N GLN A 65 10.56 9.26 11.63
CA GLN A 65 9.34 10.03 11.91
C GLN A 65 9.75 11.31 12.60
N ASP A 66 9.38 12.46 12.02
CA ASP A 66 9.74 13.79 12.54
C ASP A 66 11.26 13.95 12.82
N GLY A 67 12.08 13.41 11.89
CA GLY A 67 13.54 13.43 11.98
C GLY A 67 14.16 12.40 12.94
N VAL A 68 13.35 11.62 13.67
CA VAL A 68 13.82 10.62 14.64
C VAL A 68 13.76 9.23 14.02
N PRO A 69 14.80 8.38 14.15
CA PRO A 69 14.77 7.00 13.72
C PRO A 69 13.68 6.21 14.45
N VAL A 70 12.89 5.42 13.69
CA VAL A 70 11.84 4.54 14.22
C VAL A 70 12.01 3.12 13.68
N SER A 71 11.43 2.12 14.35
CA SER A 71 11.52 0.73 13.93
C SER A 71 10.68 0.41 12.71
N SER A 72 9.59 1.15 12.47
CA SER A 72 8.68 0.94 11.35
C SER A 72 7.80 2.17 11.13
N LEU A 73 7.25 2.28 9.91
CA LEU A 73 6.22 3.27 9.55
C LEU A 73 4.87 2.57 9.38
N ARG A 74 3.79 3.37 9.43
CA ARG A 74 2.49 2.91 8.91
C ARG A 74 2.55 2.97 7.39
N ILE A 75 2.60 1.81 6.75
CA ILE A 75 2.69 1.68 5.30
C ILE A 75 1.38 1.13 4.76
N GLY A 76 0.75 1.85 3.84
CA GLY A 76 -0.33 1.34 3.00
C GLY A 76 0.25 0.66 1.78
N TYR A 77 -0.25 -0.52 1.43
CA TYR A 77 0.23 -1.25 0.25
C TYR A 77 -0.92 -1.69 -0.64
N LEU A 78 -0.90 -1.23 -1.88
CA LEU A 78 -1.76 -1.69 -2.96
C LEU A 78 -0.97 -2.70 -3.81
N PRO A 79 -1.23 -4.02 -3.66
CA PRO A 79 -0.56 -5.05 -4.43
C PRO A 79 -1.10 -5.15 -5.85
N GLN A 80 -0.34 -5.81 -6.73
CA GLN A 80 -0.84 -6.25 -8.04
C GLN A 80 -2.08 -7.15 -7.89
N LEU A 81 -3.14 -6.88 -8.65
CA LEU A 81 -4.43 -7.60 -8.57
C LEU A 81 -4.32 -9.10 -8.86
N ASN A 82 -3.37 -9.51 -9.70
CA ASN A 82 -3.18 -10.91 -10.07
C ASN A 82 -2.79 -11.82 -8.88
N ASN A 83 -2.38 -11.24 -7.76
CA ASN A 83 -1.96 -11.96 -6.56
C ASN A 83 -3.09 -12.14 -5.53
N ILE A 84 -4.32 -11.73 -5.83
CA ILE A 84 -5.45 -11.78 -4.90
C ILE A 84 -6.29 -13.03 -5.15
N ASP A 85 -6.45 -13.87 -4.12
CA ASP A 85 -7.38 -15.00 -4.16
C ASP A 85 -8.83 -14.51 -4.06
N ARG A 86 -9.53 -14.51 -5.20
CA ARG A 86 -10.93 -14.10 -5.30
C ARG A 86 -11.91 -15.14 -4.77
N LYS A 87 -11.48 -16.36 -4.50
CA LYS A 87 -12.35 -17.44 -3.99
C LYS A 87 -12.58 -17.31 -2.49
N PHE A 88 -11.78 -16.51 -1.79
CA PHE A 88 -11.94 -16.30 -0.36
C PHE A 88 -13.23 -15.51 -0.09
N PRO A 89 -14.17 -16.04 0.72
CA PRO A 89 -15.49 -15.43 0.95
C PRO A 89 -15.39 -14.27 1.95
N ILE A 90 -14.78 -13.17 1.54
CA ILE A 90 -14.61 -11.96 2.35
C ILE A 90 -15.35 -10.79 1.67
N SER A 91 -16.06 -10.00 2.46
CA SER A 91 -16.81 -8.84 1.99
C SER A 91 -15.92 -7.62 1.72
N VAL A 92 -16.43 -6.66 0.95
CA VAL A 92 -15.80 -5.35 0.72
C VAL A 92 -15.44 -4.68 2.05
N TRP A 93 -16.38 -4.64 2.99
CA TRP A 93 -16.16 -4.03 4.30
C TRP A 93 -15.02 -4.70 5.05
N GLU A 94 -15.00 -6.02 5.12
CA GLU A 94 -13.95 -6.78 5.82
C GLU A 94 -12.57 -6.57 5.20
N VAL A 95 -12.49 -6.48 3.87
CA VAL A 95 -11.20 -6.18 3.20
C VAL A 95 -10.72 -4.79 3.58
N VAL A 96 -11.55 -3.75 3.50
CA VAL A 96 -11.15 -2.39 3.90
C VAL A 96 -10.80 -2.35 5.38
N ALA A 97 -11.62 -2.98 6.24
CA ALA A 97 -11.39 -3.06 7.68
C ALA A 97 -10.05 -3.77 8.03
N SER A 98 -9.62 -4.74 7.22
CA SER A 98 -8.34 -5.43 7.43
C SER A 98 -7.12 -4.49 7.37
N GLY A 99 -7.24 -3.32 6.70
CA GLY A 99 -6.22 -2.29 6.71
C GLY A 99 -5.97 -1.66 8.09
N LEU A 100 -6.89 -1.85 9.05
CA LEU A 100 -6.75 -1.45 10.45
C LEU A 100 -6.30 -2.59 11.38
N ALA A 101 -5.88 -3.73 10.83
CA ALA A 101 -5.54 -4.90 11.65
C ALA A 101 -4.44 -4.62 12.69
N ALA A 102 -3.47 -3.76 12.37
CA ALA A 102 -2.40 -3.35 13.29
C ALA A 102 -2.90 -2.43 14.43
N GLU A 103 -3.99 -1.70 14.21
CA GLU A 103 -4.59 -0.80 15.21
C GLU A 103 -5.64 -1.51 16.09
N LYS A 104 -6.06 -2.71 15.69
CA LYS A 104 -7.11 -3.46 16.38
C LYS A 104 -6.49 -4.34 17.46
N PRO A 105 -6.90 -4.21 18.74
CA PRO A 105 -6.48 -5.14 19.79
C PRO A 105 -6.92 -6.56 19.45
N ARG A 106 -6.06 -7.55 19.73
CA ARG A 106 -6.41 -8.97 19.54
C ARG A 106 -7.72 -9.31 20.26
N PHE A 107 -8.60 -10.02 19.59
CA PHE A 107 -9.90 -10.51 20.10
C PHE A 107 -10.94 -9.43 20.46
N ARG A 108 -10.77 -8.18 20.02
CA ARG A 108 -11.80 -7.14 20.18
C ARG A 108 -12.44 -6.77 18.84
N SER A 109 -13.67 -6.31 18.89
CA SER A 109 -14.35 -5.70 17.73
C SER A 109 -13.73 -4.35 17.37
N TYR A 110 -13.95 -3.88 16.16
CA TYR A 110 -13.61 -2.51 15.78
C TYR A 110 -14.39 -1.51 16.63
N THR A 111 -13.73 -0.43 17.05
CA THR A 111 -14.40 0.67 17.75
C THR A 111 -15.33 1.42 16.81
N GLU A 112 -16.29 2.17 17.34
CA GLU A 112 -17.19 3.00 16.51
C GLU A 112 -16.41 4.00 15.64
N ALA A 113 -15.35 4.62 16.17
CA ALA A 113 -14.47 5.51 15.40
C ALA A 113 -13.79 4.78 14.23
N GLN A 114 -13.35 3.53 14.42
CA GLN A 114 -12.77 2.71 13.35
C GLN A 114 -13.82 2.33 12.31
N LYS A 115 -15.03 1.96 12.72
CA LYS A 115 -16.13 1.64 11.80
C LYS A 115 -16.49 2.87 10.95
N LEU A 116 -16.66 4.04 11.56
CA LEU A 116 -16.91 5.27 10.82
C LEU A 116 -15.83 5.59 9.80
N ARG A 117 -14.55 5.38 10.15
CA ARG A 117 -13.43 5.57 9.22
C ARG A 117 -13.46 4.58 8.07
N ILE A 118 -13.82 3.31 8.30
CA ILE A 118 -14.00 2.31 7.26
C ILE A 118 -15.13 2.73 6.31
N ASP A 119 -16.28 3.14 6.85
CA ASP A 119 -17.44 3.55 6.07
C ASP A 119 -17.16 4.80 5.23
N GLU A 120 -16.41 5.76 5.78
CA GLU A 120 -15.95 6.95 5.06
C GLU A 120 -15.07 6.58 3.87
N VAL A 121 -14.08 5.69 4.06
CA VAL A 121 -13.22 5.21 2.98
C VAL A 121 -14.02 4.44 1.92
N ILE A 122 -14.97 3.59 2.31
CA ILE A 122 -15.83 2.87 1.37
C ILE A 122 -16.62 3.87 0.49
N ARG A 123 -17.15 4.94 1.10
CA ARG A 123 -17.85 6.02 0.39
C ARG A 123 -16.90 6.78 -0.54
N GLN A 124 -15.70 7.11 -0.07
CA GLN A 124 -14.68 7.77 -0.89
C GLN A 124 -14.29 6.97 -2.13
N MET A 125 -14.29 5.63 -2.01
CA MET A 125 -14.05 4.70 -3.12
C MET A 125 -15.29 4.49 -4.02
N GLY A 126 -16.48 4.99 -3.66
CA GLY A 126 -17.75 4.76 -4.37
C GLY A 126 -18.14 3.28 -4.38
N LEU A 127 -18.11 2.66 -3.20
CA LEU A 127 -18.36 1.22 -3.01
C LEU A 127 -19.53 0.94 -2.07
N GLU A 128 -20.36 1.93 -1.74
CA GLU A 128 -21.45 1.82 -0.77
C GLU A 128 -22.43 0.71 -1.10
N GLU A 129 -22.81 0.59 -2.37
CA GLU A 129 -23.74 -0.45 -2.83
C GLU A 129 -23.15 -1.86 -2.83
N LEU A 130 -21.85 -1.96 -2.64
CA LEU A 130 -21.08 -3.22 -2.66
C LEU A 130 -20.61 -3.67 -1.28
N TYR A 131 -21.00 -2.94 -0.24
CA TYR A 131 -20.53 -3.06 1.14
C TYR A 131 -20.44 -4.51 1.66
N THR A 132 -21.49 -5.30 1.45
CA THR A 132 -21.59 -6.70 1.90
C THR A 132 -21.22 -7.72 0.83
N ARG A 133 -20.93 -7.28 -0.42
CA ARG A 133 -20.58 -8.21 -1.50
C ARG A 133 -19.25 -8.87 -1.26
N SER A 134 -19.15 -10.14 -1.67
CA SER A 134 -17.87 -10.85 -1.71
C SER A 134 -16.95 -10.24 -2.78
N ILE A 135 -15.64 -10.16 -2.48
CA ILE A 135 -14.62 -9.68 -3.46
C ILE A 135 -14.58 -10.52 -4.73
N GLY A 136 -15.01 -11.79 -4.67
CA GLY A 136 -15.11 -12.67 -5.84
C GLY A 136 -16.10 -12.20 -6.90
N GLU A 137 -17.13 -11.47 -6.48
CA GLU A 137 -18.20 -10.97 -7.35
C GLU A 137 -17.88 -9.62 -8.00
N LEU A 138 -16.74 -9.02 -7.65
CA LEU A 138 -16.38 -7.69 -8.09
C LEU A 138 -15.68 -7.69 -9.45
N SER A 139 -15.92 -6.64 -10.25
CA SER A 139 -15.11 -6.36 -11.43
C SER A 139 -13.65 -6.04 -11.02
N GLY A 140 -12.71 -6.11 -11.96
CA GLY A 140 -11.31 -5.75 -11.68
C GLY A 140 -11.15 -4.33 -11.11
N GLY A 141 -11.84 -3.34 -11.69
CA GLY A 141 -11.80 -1.97 -11.21
C GLY A 141 -12.46 -1.77 -9.83
N GLN A 142 -13.55 -2.50 -9.54
CA GLN A 142 -14.18 -2.49 -8.21
C GLN A 142 -13.23 -3.07 -7.16
N LEU A 143 -12.61 -4.22 -7.45
CA LEU A 143 -11.64 -4.85 -6.55
C LEU A 143 -10.43 -3.94 -6.30
N GLN A 144 -9.93 -3.26 -7.33
CA GLN A 144 -8.83 -2.31 -7.17
C GLN A 144 -9.19 -1.17 -6.22
N ARG A 145 -10.42 -0.62 -6.32
CA ARG A 145 -10.92 0.40 -5.40
C ARG A 145 -11.02 -0.11 -3.96
N VAL A 146 -11.45 -1.36 -3.77
CA VAL A 146 -11.47 -2.01 -2.44
C VAL A 146 -10.07 -2.11 -1.85
N LEU A 147 -9.09 -2.57 -2.64
CA LEU A 147 -7.70 -2.71 -2.18
C LEU A 147 -7.03 -1.35 -1.93
N LEU A 148 -7.35 -0.33 -2.73
CA LEU A 148 -6.91 1.03 -2.46
C LEU A 148 -7.53 1.54 -1.13
N GLY A 149 -8.82 1.36 -0.92
CA GLY A 149 -9.48 1.69 0.35
C GLY A 149 -8.80 1.00 1.55
N ARG A 150 -8.49 -0.29 1.41
CA ARG A 150 -7.73 -1.04 2.42
C ARG A 150 -6.37 -0.40 2.71
N SER A 151 -5.66 0.06 1.68
CA SER A 151 -4.31 0.61 1.83
C SER A 151 -4.28 1.99 2.52
N ILE A 152 -5.37 2.77 2.42
CA ILE A 152 -5.44 4.13 2.96
C ILE A 152 -6.21 4.26 4.27
N VAL A 153 -7.03 3.27 4.66
CA VAL A 153 -7.88 3.35 5.84
C VAL A 153 -7.11 3.56 7.15
N SER A 154 -5.85 3.13 7.23
CA SER A 154 -4.97 3.36 8.37
C SER A 154 -4.32 4.77 8.39
N ARG A 155 -4.61 5.63 7.39
CA ARG A 155 -3.91 6.91 7.19
C ARG A 155 -2.39 6.69 7.22
N PRO A 156 -1.83 5.99 6.23
CA PRO A 156 -0.42 5.61 6.21
C PRO A 156 0.48 6.85 6.09
N GLN A 157 1.72 6.74 6.56
CA GLN A 157 2.77 7.75 6.34
C GLN A 157 3.45 7.57 4.98
N LEU A 158 3.42 6.34 4.45
CA LEU A 158 3.87 5.96 3.12
C LEU A 158 2.81 5.09 2.45
N LEU A 159 2.40 5.45 1.24
CA LEU A 159 1.54 4.62 0.39
C LEU A 159 2.39 4.04 -0.74
N ILE A 160 2.41 2.71 -0.86
CA ILE A 160 3.10 1.98 -1.92
C ILE A 160 2.07 1.41 -2.88
N LEU A 161 2.23 1.70 -4.18
CA LEU A 161 1.37 1.24 -5.26
C LEU A 161 2.18 0.38 -6.23
N ASP A 162 1.83 -0.90 -6.38
CA ASP A 162 2.49 -1.82 -7.32
C ASP A 162 1.62 -2.00 -8.56
N GLU A 163 1.99 -1.34 -9.65
CA GLU A 163 1.26 -1.30 -10.94
C GLU A 163 -0.22 -0.89 -10.81
N PRO A 164 -0.52 0.29 -10.24
CA PRO A 164 -1.88 0.69 -9.89
C PRO A 164 -2.83 0.89 -11.08
N ASN A 165 -2.30 1.03 -12.30
CA ASN A 165 -3.11 1.36 -13.48
C ASN A 165 -3.66 0.14 -14.23
N SER A 166 -3.32 -1.08 -13.85
CA SER A 166 -3.61 -2.30 -14.62
C SER A 166 -5.12 -2.56 -14.84
N TYR A 167 -6.01 -1.98 -14.02
CA TYR A 167 -7.46 -2.22 -14.06
C TYR A 167 -8.30 -0.96 -13.76
N VAL A 168 -7.69 0.23 -13.78
CA VAL A 168 -8.42 1.48 -13.58
C VAL A 168 -9.26 1.75 -14.82
N ASP A 169 -10.59 1.81 -14.66
CA ASP A 169 -11.44 2.26 -15.75
C ASP A 169 -11.26 3.78 -15.99
N LYS A 170 -11.44 4.21 -17.23
CA LYS A 170 -11.26 5.63 -17.63
C LYS A 170 -12.11 6.61 -16.82
N ARG A 171 -13.24 6.17 -16.27
CA ARG A 171 -14.14 7.02 -15.46
C ARG A 171 -13.59 7.23 -14.06
N PHE A 172 -12.93 6.22 -13.52
CA PHE A 172 -12.32 6.30 -12.20
C PHE A 172 -10.90 6.89 -12.23
N GLU A 173 -10.22 6.84 -13.37
CA GLU A 173 -8.82 7.28 -13.52
C GLU A 173 -8.60 8.71 -13.02
N SER A 174 -9.41 9.68 -13.49
CA SER A 174 -9.29 11.08 -13.04
C SER A 174 -9.55 11.22 -11.53
N ARG A 175 -10.50 10.45 -10.97
CA ARG A 175 -10.79 10.45 -9.54
C ARG A 175 -9.67 9.80 -8.74
N PHE A 176 -9.06 8.75 -9.28
CA PHE A 176 -7.92 8.05 -8.69
C PHE A 176 -6.72 8.99 -8.52
N TYR A 177 -6.33 9.71 -9.57
CA TYR A 177 -5.21 10.65 -9.45
C TYR A 177 -5.48 11.81 -8.50
N LYS A 178 -6.69 12.38 -8.52
CA LYS A 178 -7.08 13.40 -7.53
C LYS A 178 -6.99 12.88 -6.10
N LEU A 179 -7.42 11.64 -5.87
CA LEU A 179 -7.32 10.98 -4.58
C LEU A 179 -5.85 10.80 -4.16
N LEU A 180 -4.98 10.39 -5.07
CA LEU A 180 -3.54 10.30 -4.77
C LEU A 180 -2.94 11.67 -4.43
N GLU A 181 -3.32 12.74 -5.15
CA GLU A 181 -2.89 14.10 -4.83
C GLU A 181 -3.36 14.54 -3.42
N GLU A 182 -4.59 14.17 -3.04
CA GLU A 182 -5.10 14.45 -1.68
C GLU A 182 -4.34 13.66 -0.61
N ILE A 183 -4.07 12.39 -0.85
CA ILE A 183 -3.31 11.51 0.06
C ILE A 183 -1.86 12.02 0.18
N ASN A 184 -1.24 12.49 -0.92
CA ASN A 184 0.14 12.95 -0.91
C ASN A 184 0.36 14.21 -0.05
N LYS A 185 -0.69 14.96 0.29
CA LYS A 185 -0.57 16.08 1.24
C LYS A 185 -0.22 15.64 2.66
N GLU A 186 -0.51 14.38 3.00
CA GLU A 186 -0.31 13.81 4.33
C GLU A 186 0.63 12.59 4.36
N SER A 187 0.93 12.02 3.19
CA SER A 187 1.69 10.76 3.04
C SER A 187 2.62 10.84 1.84
N ALA A 188 3.83 10.28 1.92
CA ALA A 188 4.62 10.02 0.72
C ALA A 188 3.96 8.89 -0.13
N ILE A 189 4.11 8.94 -1.45
CA ILE A 189 3.62 7.93 -2.40
C ILE A 189 4.77 7.43 -3.26
#